data_bdf3dcf4b0d94eb1fe7fe1607f1c6498
#
_entry.id   bdf3dcf4b0d94eb1fe7fe1607f1c6498
#
_cell.length_a   1.000
_cell.length_b   1.000
_cell.length_c   1.000
_cell.angle_alpha   90.00
_cell.angle_beta   90.00
_cell.angle_gamma   90.00
#
_symmetry.space_group_name_H-M   'P 1'
#
loop_
_entity.id
_entity.type
_entity.pdbx_description
1 polymer ?
#
loop_
_entity_poly.entity_id
_entity_poly.type
_entity_poly.pdbx_seq_one_letter_code
_entity_poly.pdbx_strand_id
1 'polypeptide(L)'
;MLDFKPHRPPTTSLILDAASDLFFHHGYGNVSMDWIASAAGTTKVTVYQHFESKEELLLACLHHRLVDRESTLNARFAERTESPACVLDLFDWLEASLKKNKFAGCAFTKTVNEMSEALPEVRRIAQKAKRLLRERMIALAAASGLQDAEELGNELAVLLEGAQVLSLIEHSARPFRTANHAAMKLLTFHGWTPSQEQMGVTLEKY
;
A
#
# COMPACT_ATOMS: atom_id res chain seq x y z
N MET A 1 6.05 23.81 -36.84
CA MET A 1 6.81 23.01 -35.83
C MET A 1 6.22 23.43 -34.49
N LEU A 2 5.27 22.66 -33.94
CA LEU A 2 4.61 22.98 -32.67
C LEU A 2 5.55 22.58 -31.56
N ASP A 3 6.06 23.56 -30.81
CA ASP A 3 6.88 23.36 -29.61
C ASP A 3 6.02 22.68 -28.54
N PHE A 4 6.17 21.36 -28.41
CA PHE A 4 5.55 20.57 -27.34
C PHE A 4 6.37 20.84 -26.07
N LYS A 5 6.03 21.93 -25.33
CA LYS A 5 6.55 22.12 -23.97
C LYS A 5 5.98 20.99 -23.12
N PRO A 6 6.83 20.15 -22.50
CA PRO A 6 6.32 19.11 -21.58
C PRO A 6 5.53 19.80 -20.47
N HIS A 7 4.30 19.34 -20.28
CA HIS A 7 3.41 19.86 -19.22
C HIS A 7 4.08 19.59 -17.86
N ARG A 8 4.61 20.67 -17.27
CA ARG A 8 5.25 20.57 -15.94
C ARG A 8 4.16 20.30 -14.91
N PRO A 9 4.28 19.26 -14.06
CA PRO A 9 3.27 18.98 -13.06
C PRO A 9 3.05 20.21 -12.16
N PRO A 10 1.85 20.41 -11.61
CA PRO A 10 1.58 21.50 -10.69
C PRO A 10 2.54 21.47 -9.51
N THR A 11 2.98 22.63 -9.03
CA THR A 11 3.92 22.76 -7.90
C THR A 11 3.47 21.96 -6.67
N THR A 12 2.16 21.94 -6.38
CA THR A 12 1.56 21.15 -5.30
C THR A 12 1.87 19.65 -5.45
N SER A 13 1.73 19.09 -6.65
CA SER A 13 2.04 17.68 -6.92
C SER A 13 3.53 17.37 -6.67
N LEU A 14 4.44 18.23 -7.13
CA LEU A 14 5.87 18.07 -6.91
C LEU A 14 6.23 18.11 -5.41
N ILE A 15 5.58 18.98 -4.64
CA ILE A 15 5.76 19.06 -3.17
C ILE A 15 5.24 17.80 -2.49
N LEU A 16 4.04 17.32 -2.87
CA LEU A 16 3.44 16.10 -2.31
C LEU A 16 4.30 14.86 -2.59
N ASP A 17 4.80 14.71 -3.82
CA ASP A 17 5.64 13.58 -4.21
C ASP A 17 6.95 13.58 -3.41
N ALA A 18 7.64 14.72 -3.37
CA ALA A 18 8.88 14.87 -2.63
C ALA A 18 8.69 14.64 -1.13
N ALA A 19 7.66 15.25 -0.51
CA ALA A 19 7.36 15.10 0.90
C ALA A 19 6.97 13.65 1.23
N SER A 20 6.14 13.03 0.38
CA SER A 20 5.69 11.66 0.54
C SER A 20 6.86 10.67 0.55
N ASP A 21 7.82 10.83 -0.34
CA ASP A 21 9.00 9.98 -0.41
C ASP A 21 9.94 10.22 0.78
N LEU A 22 10.19 11.47 1.14
CA LEU A 22 11.03 11.82 2.28
C LEU A 22 10.44 11.29 3.61
N PHE A 23 9.16 11.54 3.89
CA PHE A 23 8.51 11.05 5.10
C PHE A 23 8.52 9.53 5.16
N PHE A 24 8.29 8.85 4.03
CA PHE A 24 8.25 7.40 3.99
C PHE A 24 9.63 6.77 4.26
N HIS A 25 10.69 7.31 3.67
CA HIS A 25 12.03 6.73 3.79
C HIS A 25 12.79 7.17 5.03
N HIS A 26 12.59 8.41 5.48
CA HIS A 26 13.39 9.00 6.57
C HIS A 26 12.61 9.22 7.87
N GLY A 27 11.28 9.04 7.85
CA GLY A 27 10.39 9.31 8.98
C GLY A 27 10.05 10.79 9.11
N TYR A 28 8.90 11.08 9.73
CA TYR A 28 8.39 12.45 9.87
C TYR A 28 9.34 13.33 10.68
N GLY A 29 9.85 12.84 11.80
CA GLY A 29 10.70 13.63 12.73
C GLY A 29 11.97 14.16 12.09
N ASN A 30 12.57 13.39 11.18
CA ASN A 30 13.88 13.70 10.58
C ASN A 30 13.79 14.59 9.33
N VAL A 31 12.62 14.79 8.76
CA VAL A 31 12.43 15.56 7.51
C VAL A 31 12.10 17.03 7.85
N SER A 32 12.84 17.96 7.26
CA SER A 32 12.55 19.40 7.39
C SER A 32 11.82 19.95 6.18
N MET A 33 11.12 21.08 6.36
CA MET A 33 10.47 21.80 5.26
C MET A 33 11.49 22.33 4.22
N ASP A 34 12.71 22.64 4.64
CA ASP A 34 13.80 23.03 3.72
C ASP A 34 14.24 21.85 2.84
N TRP A 35 14.33 20.67 3.41
CA TRP A 35 14.65 19.47 2.66
C TRP A 35 13.57 19.14 1.63
N ILE A 36 12.30 19.21 2.03
CA ILE A 36 11.16 19.03 1.10
C ILE A 36 11.21 20.05 -0.04
N ALA A 37 11.40 21.34 0.27
CA ALA A 37 11.51 22.39 -0.72
C ALA A 37 12.63 22.12 -1.74
N SER A 38 13.81 21.73 -1.25
CA SER A 38 14.95 21.37 -2.09
C SER A 38 14.64 20.17 -2.98
N ALA A 39 14.04 19.11 -2.43
CA ALA A 39 13.70 17.91 -3.19
C ALA A 39 12.59 18.16 -4.24
N ALA A 40 11.64 19.05 -3.95
CA ALA A 40 10.59 19.47 -4.87
C ALA A 40 11.07 20.50 -5.93
N GLY A 41 12.31 20.96 -5.85
CA GLY A 41 12.83 22.00 -6.76
C GLY A 41 12.16 23.36 -6.59
N THR A 42 11.78 23.72 -5.37
CA THR A 42 11.09 24.96 -5.01
C THR A 42 11.69 25.62 -3.78
N THR A 43 11.04 26.64 -3.23
CA THR A 43 11.47 27.35 -2.02
C THR A 43 10.63 26.95 -0.82
N LYS A 44 11.16 27.10 0.40
CA LYS A 44 10.42 26.91 1.66
C LYS A 44 9.19 27.80 1.72
N VAL A 45 9.30 29.04 1.24
CA VAL A 45 8.18 29.99 1.17
C VAL A 45 7.07 29.43 0.30
N THR A 46 7.42 28.88 -0.86
CA THR A 46 6.44 28.25 -1.76
C THR A 46 5.77 27.05 -1.11
N VAL A 47 6.50 26.22 -0.36
CA VAL A 47 5.89 25.08 0.35
C VAL A 47 4.87 25.58 1.37
N TYR A 48 5.17 26.63 2.15
CA TYR A 48 4.24 27.22 3.11
C TYR A 48 3.07 27.99 2.49
N GLN A 49 3.18 28.40 1.22
CA GLN A 49 2.04 28.95 0.47
C GLN A 49 1.01 27.87 0.07
N HIS A 50 1.44 26.59 -0.01
CA HIS A 50 0.56 25.46 -0.35
C HIS A 50 0.08 24.68 0.87
N PHE A 51 0.86 24.67 1.96
CA PHE A 51 0.59 23.90 3.18
C PHE A 51 0.98 24.73 4.40
N GLU A 52 0.02 25.03 5.25
CA GLU A 52 0.22 25.92 6.42
C GLU A 52 1.21 25.33 7.45
N SER A 53 1.32 24.00 7.49
CA SER A 53 2.20 23.29 8.43
C SER A 53 2.76 21.99 7.84
N LYS A 54 3.78 21.45 8.52
CA LYS A 54 4.35 20.15 8.18
C LYS A 54 3.35 19.01 8.45
N GLU A 55 2.50 19.17 9.45
CA GLU A 55 1.41 18.26 9.82
C GLU A 55 0.36 18.20 8.71
N GLU A 56 -0.07 19.36 8.21
CA GLU A 56 -1.00 19.43 7.07
C GLU A 56 -0.43 18.76 5.84
N LEU A 57 0.83 19.04 5.51
CA LEU A 57 1.52 18.39 4.40
C LEU A 57 1.60 16.85 4.59
N LEU A 58 1.88 16.37 5.81
CA LEU A 58 1.86 14.94 6.11
C LEU A 58 0.48 14.33 5.86
N LEU A 59 -0.59 14.96 6.35
CA LEU A 59 -1.96 14.48 6.12
C LEU A 59 -2.31 14.47 4.63
N ALA A 60 -1.93 15.50 3.89
CA ALA A 60 -2.13 15.57 2.44
C ALA A 60 -1.37 14.44 1.72
N CYS A 61 -0.13 14.13 2.12
CA CYS A 61 0.64 12.98 1.59
C CYS A 61 -0.06 11.65 1.86
N LEU A 62 -0.59 11.44 3.08
CA LEU A 62 -1.30 10.21 3.42
C LEU A 62 -2.62 10.08 2.64
N HIS A 63 -3.37 11.17 2.47
CA HIS A 63 -4.57 11.19 1.65
C HIS A 63 -4.26 10.88 0.18
N HIS A 64 -3.23 11.49 -0.39
CA HIS A 64 -2.79 11.22 -1.75
C HIS A 64 -2.45 9.72 -1.94
N ARG A 65 -1.65 9.15 -1.04
CA ARG A 65 -1.33 7.70 -1.06
C ARG A 65 -2.56 6.81 -0.90
N LEU A 66 -3.57 7.24 -0.15
CA LEU A 66 -4.82 6.50 0.01
C LEU A 66 -5.61 6.48 -1.30
N VAL A 67 -5.75 7.64 -1.97
CA VAL A 67 -6.43 7.77 -3.27
C VAL A 67 -5.72 6.93 -4.34
N ASP A 68 -4.39 6.99 -4.40
CA ASP A 68 -3.59 6.19 -5.34
C ASP A 68 -3.76 4.69 -5.10
N ARG A 69 -3.78 4.26 -3.83
CA ARG A 69 -4.04 2.87 -3.47
C ARG A 69 -5.43 2.42 -3.92
N GLU A 70 -6.45 3.22 -3.65
CA GLU A 70 -7.83 2.93 -4.04
C GLU A 70 -7.96 2.83 -5.56
N SER A 71 -7.41 3.79 -6.29
CA SER A 71 -7.38 3.79 -7.75
C SER A 71 -6.66 2.56 -8.31
N THR A 72 -5.50 2.22 -7.77
CA THR A 72 -4.72 1.05 -8.19
C THR A 72 -5.48 -0.25 -7.94
N LEU A 73 -6.10 -0.40 -6.78
CA LEU A 73 -6.92 -1.58 -6.45
C LEU A 73 -8.12 -1.68 -7.39
N ASN A 74 -8.81 -0.57 -7.64
CA ASN A 74 -9.96 -0.57 -8.54
C ASN A 74 -9.55 -0.93 -9.97
N ALA A 75 -8.50 -0.31 -10.52
CA ALA A 75 -8.02 -0.61 -11.87
C ALA A 75 -7.55 -2.07 -12.02
N ARG A 76 -6.85 -2.59 -11.00
CA ARG A 76 -6.30 -3.95 -11.05
C ARG A 76 -7.36 -5.06 -10.97
N PHE A 77 -8.43 -4.81 -10.22
CA PHE A 77 -9.45 -5.82 -9.90
C PHE A 77 -10.83 -5.52 -10.50
N ALA A 78 -10.96 -4.48 -11.35
CA ALA A 78 -12.23 -4.10 -12.00
C ALA A 78 -12.83 -5.24 -12.85
N GLU A 79 -11.97 -6.04 -13.50
CA GLU A 79 -12.36 -7.08 -14.46
C GLU A 79 -12.10 -8.51 -13.97
N ARG A 80 -11.60 -8.68 -12.72
CA ARG A 80 -11.08 -9.96 -12.22
C ARG A 80 -11.81 -10.49 -10.99
N THR A 81 -13.12 -10.34 -10.92
CA THR A 81 -13.88 -10.56 -9.68
C THR A 81 -14.29 -12.02 -9.42
N GLU A 82 -14.06 -12.95 -10.34
CA GLU A 82 -14.67 -14.28 -10.28
C GLU A 82 -13.70 -15.43 -9.92
N SER A 83 -12.44 -15.14 -9.61
CA SER A 83 -11.47 -16.19 -9.28
C SER A 83 -10.81 -15.96 -7.91
N PRO A 84 -10.80 -16.96 -7.02
CA PRO A 84 -10.07 -16.91 -5.75
C PRO A 84 -8.57 -16.62 -5.93
N ALA A 85 -7.98 -16.95 -7.08
CA ALA A 85 -6.61 -16.63 -7.42
C ALA A 85 -6.32 -15.11 -7.39
N CYS A 86 -7.33 -14.27 -7.61
CA CYS A 86 -7.18 -12.81 -7.49
C CYS A 86 -6.80 -12.35 -6.07
N VAL A 87 -7.12 -13.14 -5.04
CA VAL A 87 -6.65 -12.88 -3.68
C VAL A 87 -5.14 -13.03 -3.59
N LEU A 88 -4.57 -14.06 -4.22
CA LEU A 88 -3.12 -14.30 -4.26
C LEU A 88 -2.40 -13.19 -5.05
N ASP A 89 -3.02 -12.66 -6.10
CA ASP A 89 -2.51 -11.50 -6.85
C ASP A 89 -2.35 -10.24 -5.98
N LEU A 90 -3.14 -10.09 -4.91
CA LEU A 90 -2.96 -9.00 -3.94
C LEU A 90 -1.66 -9.15 -3.14
N PHE A 91 -1.33 -10.37 -2.73
CA PHE A 91 -0.07 -10.66 -2.04
C PHE A 91 1.12 -10.39 -2.97
N ASP A 92 1.08 -10.89 -4.21
CA ASP A 92 2.13 -10.70 -5.21
C ASP A 92 2.32 -9.20 -5.53
N TRP A 93 1.24 -8.44 -5.66
CA TRP A 93 1.30 -7.00 -5.89
C TRP A 93 1.95 -6.24 -4.73
N LEU A 94 1.59 -6.58 -3.50
CA LEU A 94 2.18 -5.93 -2.33
C LEU A 94 3.64 -6.34 -2.12
N GLU A 95 4.00 -7.60 -2.39
CA GLU A 95 5.39 -8.05 -2.42
C GLU A 95 6.21 -7.22 -3.42
N ALA A 96 5.72 -7.09 -4.66
CA ALA A 96 6.37 -6.30 -5.70
C ALA A 96 6.53 -4.82 -5.30
N SER A 97 5.50 -4.24 -4.66
CA SER A 97 5.55 -2.88 -4.13
C SER A 97 6.61 -2.72 -3.04
N LEU A 98 6.72 -3.69 -2.13
CA LEU A 98 7.73 -3.67 -1.07
C LEU A 98 9.16 -3.82 -1.62
N LYS A 99 9.36 -4.70 -2.60
CA LYS A 99 10.66 -4.85 -3.30
C LYS A 99 11.07 -3.53 -3.96
N LYS A 100 10.15 -2.90 -4.69
CA LYS A 100 10.38 -1.59 -5.34
C LYS A 100 10.79 -0.52 -4.32
N ASN A 101 10.21 -0.53 -3.14
CA ASN A 101 10.50 0.40 -2.05
C ASN A 101 11.57 -0.12 -1.07
N LYS A 102 12.44 -1.05 -1.52
CA LYS A 102 13.57 -1.59 -0.73
C LYS A 102 13.15 -2.07 0.67
N PHE A 103 12.00 -2.72 0.77
CA PHE A 103 11.42 -3.23 2.01
C PHE A 103 11.21 -2.17 3.09
N ALA A 104 10.92 -0.92 2.72
CA ALA A 104 10.71 0.17 3.67
C ALA A 104 9.42 0.04 4.51
N GLY A 105 8.62 -1.00 4.30
CA GLY A 105 7.39 -1.28 5.05
C GLY A 105 6.17 -0.51 4.54
N CYS A 106 5.15 -0.39 5.37
CA CYS A 106 3.92 0.32 5.04
C CYS A 106 3.95 1.76 5.57
N ALA A 107 3.79 2.75 4.68
CA ALA A 107 3.79 4.16 5.05
C ALA A 107 2.73 4.49 6.11
N PHE A 108 1.52 3.95 6.00
CA PHE A 108 0.45 4.18 6.98
C PHE A 108 0.81 3.64 8.36
N THR A 109 1.35 2.43 8.46
CA THR A 109 1.76 1.83 9.74
C THR A 109 2.91 2.59 10.37
N LYS A 110 3.92 2.98 9.57
CA LYS A 110 5.05 3.80 10.06
C LYS A 110 4.56 5.12 10.64
N THR A 111 3.71 5.84 9.89
CA THR A 111 3.22 7.15 10.34
C THR A 111 2.32 7.04 11.57
N VAL A 112 1.52 5.96 11.72
CA VAL A 112 0.75 5.70 12.95
C VAL A 112 1.69 5.57 14.16
N ASN A 113 2.77 4.83 14.02
CA ASN A 113 3.72 4.62 15.12
C ASN A 113 4.43 5.93 15.53
N GLU A 114 4.70 6.82 14.58
CA GLU A 114 5.39 8.08 14.85
C GLU A 114 4.46 9.20 15.33
N MET A 115 3.23 9.29 14.81
CA MET A 115 2.43 10.52 14.86
C MET A 115 1.01 10.36 15.41
N SER A 116 0.51 9.13 15.64
CA SER A 116 -0.92 8.94 15.96
C SER A 116 -1.35 9.52 17.31
N GLU A 117 -0.43 9.75 18.24
CA GLU A 117 -0.72 10.41 19.52
C GLU A 117 -0.80 11.92 19.35
N ALA A 118 0.15 12.51 18.61
CA ALA A 118 0.20 13.95 18.36
C ALA A 118 -0.84 14.39 17.31
N LEU A 119 -1.17 13.52 16.35
CA LEU A 119 -2.05 13.82 15.23
C LEU A 119 -3.03 12.66 15.00
N PRO A 120 -4.18 12.61 15.72
CA PRO A 120 -5.13 11.49 15.65
C PRO A 120 -5.69 11.19 14.26
N GLU A 121 -5.72 12.18 13.36
CA GLU A 121 -6.18 12.01 11.97
C GLU A 121 -5.35 11.00 11.20
N VAL A 122 -4.05 10.89 11.50
CA VAL A 122 -3.15 9.86 10.94
C VAL A 122 -3.72 8.45 11.15
N ARG A 123 -4.22 8.17 12.36
CA ARG A 123 -4.83 6.86 12.68
C ARG A 123 -6.09 6.61 11.86
N ARG A 124 -6.94 7.62 11.66
CA ARG A 124 -8.17 7.51 10.87
C ARG A 124 -7.87 7.19 9.40
N ILE A 125 -6.90 7.88 8.81
CA ILE A 125 -6.48 7.64 7.42
C ILE A 125 -5.89 6.23 7.29
N ALA A 126 -5.04 5.80 8.22
CA ALA A 126 -4.46 4.47 8.23
C ALA A 126 -5.54 3.37 8.37
N GLN A 127 -6.52 3.55 9.26
CA GLN A 127 -7.67 2.64 9.40
C GLN A 127 -8.45 2.52 8.08
N LYS A 128 -8.70 3.66 7.39
CA LYS A 128 -9.37 3.64 6.08
C LYS A 128 -8.55 2.86 5.04
N ALA A 129 -7.23 3.07 5.01
CA ALA A 129 -6.34 2.36 4.07
C ALA A 129 -6.31 0.84 4.31
N LYS A 130 -6.32 0.41 5.58
CA LYS A 130 -6.34 -1.01 5.94
C LYS A 130 -7.69 -1.64 5.69
N ARG A 131 -8.77 -0.93 5.99
CA ARG A 131 -10.15 -1.36 5.71
C ARG A 131 -10.38 -1.59 4.22
N LEU A 132 -9.94 -0.65 3.38
CA LEU A 132 -10.07 -0.75 1.92
C LEU A 132 -9.49 -2.06 1.39
N LEU A 133 -8.30 -2.45 1.85
CA LEU A 133 -7.65 -3.69 1.42
C LEU A 133 -8.40 -4.93 1.91
N ARG A 134 -8.83 -4.91 3.18
CA ARG A 134 -9.61 -6.00 3.78
C ARG A 134 -10.96 -6.19 3.07
N GLU A 135 -11.69 -5.11 2.84
CA GLU A 135 -12.98 -5.13 2.14
C GLU A 135 -12.82 -5.68 0.71
N ARG A 136 -11.68 -5.38 0.06
CA ARG A 136 -11.37 -5.94 -1.25
C ARG A 136 -11.17 -7.47 -1.18
N MET A 137 -10.47 -7.98 -0.17
CA MET A 137 -10.30 -9.43 0.04
C MET A 137 -11.64 -10.11 0.29
N ILE A 138 -12.50 -9.53 1.15
CA ILE A 138 -13.84 -10.03 1.42
C ILE A 138 -14.67 -10.06 0.13
N ALA A 139 -14.66 -8.98 -0.64
CA ALA A 139 -15.42 -8.90 -1.89
C ALA A 139 -14.96 -9.93 -2.94
N LEU A 140 -13.64 -10.14 -3.07
CA LEU A 140 -13.09 -11.16 -3.97
C LEU A 140 -13.48 -12.57 -3.52
N ALA A 141 -13.41 -12.87 -2.23
CA ALA A 141 -13.81 -14.16 -1.68
C ALA A 141 -15.31 -14.43 -1.91
N ALA A 142 -16.17 -13.45 -1.63
CA ALA A 142 -17.61 -13.55 -1.84
C ALA A 142 -17.98 -13.71 -3.32
N ALA A 143 -17.39 -12.91 -4.22
CA ALA A 143 -17.64 -13.00 -5.66
C ALA A 143 -17.19 -14.34 -6.26
N SER A 144 -16.21 -14.98 -5.63
CA SER A 144 -15.72 -16.31 -6.01
C SER A 144 -16.52 -17.47 -5.42
N GLY A 145 -17.59 -17.20 -4.68
CA GLY A 145 -18.44 -18.22 -4.06
C GLY A 145 -17.79 -18.98 -2.89
N LEU A 146 -16.75 -18.41 -2.27
CA LEU A 146 -16.09 -19.03 -1.12
C LEU A 146 -16.95 -18.91 0.14
N GLN A 147 -16.88 -19.94 1.00
CA GLN A 147 -17.59 -19.96 2.27
C GLN A 147 -16.98 -18.96 3.26
N ASP A 148 -17.79 -18.42 4.14
CA ASP A 148 -17.37 -17.51 5.23
C ASP A 148 -16.45 -16.37 4.76
N ALA A 149 -16.81 -15.72 3.65
CA ALA A 149 -15.97 -14.74 2.96
C ALA A 149 -15.49 -13.59 3.86
N GLU A 150 -16.28 -13.18 4.86
CA GLU A 150 -15.90 -12.14 5.81
C GLU A 150 -14.80 -12.62 6.76
N GLU A 151 -14.92 -13.82 7.32
CA GLU A 151 -13.90 -14.43 8.18
C GLU A 151 -12.60 -14.64 7.40
N LEU A 152 -12.69 -15.28 6.24
CA LEU A 152 -11.58 -15.47 5.33
C LEU A 152 -10.87 -14.15 4.98
N GLY A 153 -11.61 -13.11 4.65
CA GLY A 153 -11.03 -11.80 4.33
C GLY A 153 -10.29 -11.17 5.52
N ASN A 154 -10.78 -11.37 6.75
CA ASN A 154 -10.11 -10.92 7.97
C ASN A 154 -8.81 -11.71 8.22
N GLU A 155 -8.81 -13.03 8.05
CA GLU A 155 -7.62 -13.88 8.20
C GLU A 155 -6.53 -13.53 7.18
N LEU A 156 -6.92 -13.36 5.91
CA LEU A 156 -6.02 -12.94 4.83
C LEU A 156 -5.40 -11.56 5.11
N ALA A 157 -6.18 -10.62 5.65
CA ALA A 157 -5.68 -9.30 6.03
C ALA A 157 -4.62 -9.39 7.13
N VAL A 158 -4.81 -10.23 8.14
CA VAL A 158 -3.83 -10.47 9.22
C VAL A 158 -2.54 -11.09 8.68
N LEU A 159 -2.65 -12.11 7.79
CA LEU A 159 -1.50 -12.71 7.13
C LEU A 159 -0.69 -11.68 6.33
N LEU A 160 -1.36 -10.83 5.59
CA LEU A 160 -0.74 -9.81 4.78
C LEU A 160 0.01 -8.77 5.63
N GLU A 161 -0.60 -8.31 6.72
CA GLU A 161 0.03 -7.37 7.64
C GLU A 161 1.27 -8.00 8.32
N GLY A 162 1.17 -9.26 8.73
CA GLY A 162 2.31 -10.01 9.27
C GLY A 162 3.45 -10.13 8.26
N ALA A 163 3.14 -10.45 7.00
CA ALA A 163 4.14 -10.52 5.94
C ALA A 163 4.83 -9.17 5.69
N GLN A 164 4.08 -8.05 5.71
CA GLN A 164 4.66 -6.71 5.54
C GLN A 164 5.65 -6.37 6.67
N VAL A 165 5.28 -6.64 7.91
CA VAL A 165 6.14 -6.35 9.09
C VAL A 165 7.38 -7.22 9.08
N LEU A 166 7.25 -8.53 8.88
CA LEU A 166 8.38 -9.44 8.83
C LEU A 166 9.31 -9.14 7.66
N SER A 167 8.78 -8.78 6.49
CA SER A 167 9.60 -8.41 5.34
C SER A 167 10.40 -7.13 5.57
N LEU A 168 9.87 -6.17 6.32
CA LEU A 168 10.62 -4.99 6.76
C LEU A 168 11.79 -5.39 7.69
N ILE A 169 11.54 -6.27 8.67
CA ILE A 169 12.53 -6.69 9.66
C ILE A 169 13.62 -7.57 9.01
N GLU A 170 13.23 -8.54 8.20
CA GLU A 170 14.15 -9.49 7.56
C GLU A 170 14.83 -8.93 6.31
N HIS A 171 14.39 -7.76 5.83
CA HIS A 171 14.79 -7.17 4.54
C HIS A 171 14.69 -8.17 3.37
N SER A 172 13.60 -8.94 3.34
CA SER A 172 13.39 -10.10 2.49
C SER A 172 11.94 -10.23 2.04
N ALA A 173 11.73 -10.83 0.86
CA ALA A 173 10.41 -11.22 0.36
C ALA A 173 9.91 -12.56 0.91
N ARG A 174 10.74 -13.30 1.65
CA ARG A 174 10.38 -14.64 2.17
C ARG A 174 9.07 -14.64 2.97
N PRO A 175 8.79 -13.68 3.88
CA PRO A 175 7.53 -13.63 4.60
C PRO A 175 6.29 -13.55 3.71
N PHE A 176 6.37 -12.83 2.59
CA PHE A 176 5.27 -12.78 1.61
C PHE A 176 5.01 -14.12 0.95
N ARG A 177 6.05 -14.85 0.59
CA ARG A 177 5.90 -16.20 0.04
C ARG A 177 5.23 -17.13 1.04
N THR A 178 5.68 -17.10 2.30
CA THR A 178 5.06 -17.87 3.38
C THR A 178 3.58 -17.51 3.57
N ALA A 179 3.25 -16.21 3.56
CA ALA A 179 1.88 -15.74 3.68
C ALA A 179 1.02 -16.13 2.47
N ASN A 180 1.56 -16.05 1.25
CA ASN A 180 0.86 -16.47 0.03
C ASN A 180 0.53 -17.98 0.07
N HIS A 181 1.48 -18.82 0.53
CA HIS A 181 1.22 -20.25 0.72
C HIS A 181 0.16 -20.51 1.81
N ALA A 182 0.19 -19.78 2.92
CA ALA A 182 -0.85 -19.89 3.96
C ALA A 182 -2.21 -19.42 3.43
N ALA A 183 -2.26 -18.32 2.67
CA ALA A 183 -3.46 -17.82 2.02
C ALA A 183 -4.08 -18.86 1.07
N MET A 184 -3.26 -19.57 0.29
CA MET A 184 -3.74 -20.65 -0.58
C MET A 184 -4.42 -21.78 0.22
N LYS A 185 -3.86 -22.17 1.38
CA LYS A 185 -4.48 -23.18 2.25
C LYS A 185 -5.80 -22.71 2.82
N LEU A 186 -5.89 -21.44 3.24
CA LEU A 186 -7.15 -20.84 3.71
C LEU A 186 -8.20 -20.81 2.59
N LEU A 187 -7.85 -20.37 1.39
CA LEU A 187 -8.74 -20.39 0.23
C LEU A 187 -9.26 -21.81 -0.06
N THR A 188 -8.38 -22.81 0.02
CA THR A 188 -8.76 -24.22 -0.18
C THR A 188 -9.70 -24.72 0.91
N PHE A 189 -9.45 -24.36 2.16
CA PHE A 189 -10.31 -24.70 3.30
C PHE A 189 -11.72 -24.11 3.14
N HIS A 190 -11.83 -22.90 2.58
CA HIS A 190 -13.09 -22.21 2.30
C HIS A 190 -13.73 -22.60 0.94
N GLY A 191 -13.28 -23.68 0.31
CA GLY A 191 -13.94 -24.28 -0.84
C GLY A 191 -13.28 -24.04 -2.20
N TRP A 192 -12.11 -23.39 -2.26
CA TRP A 192 -11.38 -23.26 -3.52
C TRP A 192 -10.64 -24.53 -3.90
N THR A 193 -10.77 -24.92 -5.16
CA THR A 193 -9.97 -26.00 -5.75
C THR A 193 -9.00 -25.41 -6.77
N PRO A 194 -7.70 -25.23 -6.41
CA PRO A 194 -6.70 -24.69 -7.32
C PRO A 194 -6.43 -25.66 -8.48
N SER A 195 -6.16 -25.14 -9.68
CA SER A 195 -5.71 -25.95 -10.82
C SER A 195 -4.30 -26.51 -10.56
N GLN A 196 -3.92 -27.59 -11.30
CA GLN A 196 -2.58 -28.18 -11.21
C GLN A 196 -1.48 -27.16 -11.54
N GLU A 197 -1.73 -26.24 -12.47
CA GLU A 197 -0.81 -25.18 -12.85
C GLU A 197 -0.60 -24.18 -11.70
N GLN A 198 -1.65 -23.81 -10.97
CA GLN A 198 -1.57 -22.92 -9.81
C GLN A 198 -0.83 -23.57 -8.63
N MET A 199 -0.97 -24.89 -8.46
CA MET A 199 -0.20 -25.63 -7.46
C MET A 199 1.29 -25.76 -7.86
N GLY A 200 1.61 -25.97 -9.14
CA GLY A 200 2.98 -26.09 -9.65
C GLY A 200 3.78 -24.78 -9.55
N VAL A 201 3.19 -23.65 -9.95
CA VAL A 201 3.84 -22.33 -9.86
C VAL A 201 4.18 -21.96 -8.42
N THR A 202 3.42 -22.45 -7.45
CA THR A 202 3.69 -22.18 -6.04
C THR A 202 4.87 -23.00 -5.52
N LEU A 203 5.05 -24.24 -5.97
CA LEU A 203 6.14 -25.13 -5.55
C LEU A 203 7.50 -24.71 -6.15
N GLU A 204 7.54 -24.14 -7.34
CA GLU A 204 8.78 -23.66 -7.98
C GLU A 204 9.29 -22.32 -7.39
N LYS A 205 8.44 -21.55 -6.70
CA LYS A 205 8.84 -20.28 -6.04
C LYS A 205 9.46 -20.49 -4.65
N TYR A 206 9.53 -21.72 -4.13
CA TYR A 206 10.06 -22.07 -2.80
C TYR A 206 11.31 -22.93 -2.86
#